data_62b47dad452884a50d8bdf8a2bb6f7d4
#
_entry.id   62b47dad452884a50d8bdf8a2bb6f7d4
#
_cell.length_a   1.000
_cell.length_b   1.000
_cell.length_c   1.000
_cell.angle_alpha   90.00
_cell.angle_beta   90.00
_cell.angle_gamma   90.00
#
_symmetry.space_group_name_H-M   'P 1'
#
loop_
_entity.id
_entity.type
_entity.pdbx_description
1 polymer ?
#
loop_
_entity_poly.entity_id
_entity_poly.type
_entity_poly.pdbx_seq_one_letter_code
_entity_poly.pdbx_strand_id
1 'polypeptide(L)'
;GFELDFWGRVKNLSEAARSQYFATQQAARAFRLSLIRDVASTYFASRGAEEQIVLAEATVTSRREGLRIAKLRLDAGVTSALDYRQSETLLTQAETQLASLKLAKAQADNFLAVLVGGPVPADLPAPLPLVDQSRPPALTAGLPSELLVARPDIVGAEEQLRAARANVGAARAAFFPSISLTGNIGFASSSLDGLFGNNGLTWSFGPSISLPIFDFGRNKGNLTVAEARENIAVA
;
A
#
# COMPACT_ATOMS: atom_id res chain seq x y z
N GLY A 1 36.55 -13.25 4.71
CA GLY A 1 36.91 -12.70 3.41
C GLY A 1 36.55 -11.22 3.33
N PHE A 2 37.39 -10.43 2.68
CA PHE A 2 37.16 -9.01 2.47
C PHE A 2 37.49 -8.68 1.00
N GLU A 3 36.60 -7.93 0.29
CA GLU A 3 36.85 -7.46 -1.07
C GLU A 3 37.38 -6.02 -1.02
N LEU A 4 38.49 -5.77 -1.69
CA LEU A 4 39.08 -4.44 -1.85
C LEU A 4 38.33 -3.74 -3.00
N ASP A 5 37.47 -2.79 -2.66
CA ASP A 5 36.53 -2.16 -3.60
C ASP A 5 37.14 -0.94 -4.31
N PHE A 6 38.13 -1.16 -5.17
CA PHE A 6 38.76 -0.08 -5.94
C PHE A 6 37.86 0.49 -7.04
N TRP A 7 36.91 -0.32 -7.53
CA TRP A 7 36.04 0.04 -8.64
C TRP A 7 34.63 0.43 -8.20
N GLY A 8 34.38 0.44 -6.91
CA GLY A 8 33.12 0.86 -6.35
C GLY A 8 31.98 -0.16 -6.49
N ARG A 9 32.25 -1.43 -6.74
CA ARG A 9 31.22 -2.47 -6.86
C ARG A 9 30.43 -2.64 -5.57
N VAL A 10 31.13 -2.87 -4.49
CA VAL A 10 30.52 -3.07 -3.15
C VAL A 10 29.88 -1.78 -2.65
N LYS A 11 30.55 -0.64 -2.86
CA LYS A 11 30.03 0.69 -2.55
C LYS A 11 28.69 0.94 -3.25
N ASN A 12 28.62 0.71 -4.56
CA ASN A 12 27.39 0.91 -5.34
C ASN A 12 26.29 -0.06 -4.92
N LEU A 13 26.61 -1.33 -4.62
CA LEU A 13 25.61 -2.27 -4.09
C LEU A 13 25.08 -1.84 -2.72
N SER A 14 25.95 -1.33 -1.85
CA SER A 14 25.56 -0.79 -0.54
C SER A 14 24.67 0.45 -0.69
N GLU A 15 25.01 1.34 -1.62
CA GLU A 15 24.20 2.52 -1.95
C GLU A 15 22.83 2.13 -2.51
N ALA A 16 22.77 1.16 -3.43
CA ALA A 16 21.53 0.63 -3.95
C ALA A 16 20.64 0.06 -2.83
N ALA A 17 21.22 -0.75 -1.94
CA ALA A 17 20.48 -1.32 -0.82
C ALA A 17 19.98 -0.24 0.16
N ARG A 18 20.79 0.79 0.41
CA ARG A 18 20.41 1.93 1.26
C ARG A 18 19.25 2.73 0.65
N SER A 19 19.32 3.03 -0.65
CA SER A 19 18.24 3.74 -1.34
C SER A 19 16.97 2.90 -1.39
N GLN A 20 17.08 1.58 -1.60
CA GLN A 20 15.93 0.68 -1.52
C GLN A 20 15.29 0.68 -0.12
N TYR A 21 16.08 0.74 0.94
CA TYR A 21 15.56 0.89 2.31
C TYR A 21 14.79 2.20 2.49
N PHE A 22 15.31 3.33 1.99
CA PHE A 22 14.60 4.61 2.05
C PHE A 22 13.32 4.59 1.21
N ALA A 23 13.32 3.98 0.04
CA ALA A 23 12.12 3.77 -0.75
C ALA A 23 11.03 3.01 0.05
N THR A 24 11.42 1.97 0.80
CA THR A 24 10.50 1.22 1.67
C THR A 24 9.93 2.10 2.80
N GLN A 25 10.73 2.98 3.39
CA GLN A 25 10.23 3.94 4.38
C GLN A 25 9.20 4.90 3.79
N GLN A 26 9.44 5.39 2.57
CA GLN A 26 8.48 6.27 1.89
C GLN A 26 7.20 5.51 1.49
N ALA A 27 7.32 4.25 1.07
CA ALA A 27 6.16 3.40 0.81
C ALA A 27 5.29 3.22 2.06
N ALA A 28 5.89 3.05 3.24
CA ALA A 28 5.16 2.99 4.51
C ALA A 28 4.41 4.31 4.81
N ARG A 29 5.02 5.47 4.50
CA ARG A 29 4.36 6.77 4.66
C ARG A 29 3.21 6.95 3.66
N ALA A 30 3.41 6.57 2.40
CA ALA A 30 2.37 6.61 1.38
C ALA A 30 1.19 5.71 1.75
N PHE A 31 1.47 4.49 2.23
CA PHE A 31 0.45 3.58 2.74
C PHE A 31 -0.36 4.19 3.90
N ARG A 32 0.32 4.84 4.85
CA ARG A 32 -0.37 5.52 5.96
C ARG A 32 -1.33 6.61 5.47
N LEU A 33 -0.94 7.40 4.45
CA LEU A 33 -1.82 8.41 3.85
C LEU A 33 -3.02 7.77 3.15
N SER A 34 -2.80 6.67 2.41
CA SER A 34 -3.91 5.97 1.78
C SER A 34 -4.88 5.38 2.80
N LEU A 35 -4.36 4.83 3.91
CA LEU A 35 -5.19 4.31 5.00
C LEU A 35 -6.06 5.42 5.63
N ILE A 36 -5.48 6.59 5.90
CA ILE A 36 -6.23 7.73 6.44
C ILE A 36 -7.34 8.15 5.47
N ARG A 37 -7.05 8.22 4.15
CA ARG A 37 -8.04 8.50 3.12
C ARG A 37 -9.16 7.45 3.11
N ASP A 38 -8.81 6.17 3.17
CA ASP A 38 -9.77 5.07 3.08
C ASP A 38 -10.66 5.00 4.33
N VAL A 39 -10.10 5.23 5.52
CA VAL A 39 -10.87 5.38 6.76
C VAL A 39 -11.84 6.56 6.67
N ALA A 40 -11.36 7.73 6.23
CA ALA A 40 -12.20 8.91 6.12
C ALA A 40 -13.34 8.71 5.09
N SER A 41 -13.01 8.20 3.90
CA SER A 41 -14.01 7.98 2.85
C SER A 41 -15.07 6.94 3.25
N THR A 42 -14.64 5.86 3.92
CA THR A 42 -15.55 4.82 4.41
C THR A 42 -16.45 5.34 5.54
N TYR A 43 -15.88 6.14 6.45
CA TYR A 43 -16.66 6.79 7.50
C TYR A 43 -17.74 7.70 6.91
N PHE A 44 -17.41 8.57 5.95
CA PHE A 44 -18.38 9.43 5.31
C PHE A 44 -19.42 8.64 4.49
N ALA A 45 -19.04 7.52 3.88
CA ALA A 45 -19.99 6.63 3.19
C ALA A 45 -20.99 6.01 4.17
N SER A 46 -20.52 5.53 5.33
CA SER A 46 -21.39 4.99 6.40
C SER A 46 -22.35 6.07 6.92
N ARG A 47 -21.83 7.28 7.20
CA ARG A 47 -22.66 8.40 7.67
C ARG A 47 -23.71 8.82 6.65
N GLY A 48 -23.32 8.91 5.36
CA GLY A 48 -24.25 9.24 4.28
C GLY A 48 -25.35 8.19 4.13
N ALA A 49 -25.01 6.90 4.24
CA ALA A 49 -25.99 5.83 4.21
C ALA A 49 -26.96 5.92 5.41
N GLU A 50 -26.47 6.26 6.59
CA GLU A 50 -27.31 6.41 7.79
C GLU A 50 -28.32 7.55 7.67
N GLU A 51 -27.94 8.72 7.18
CA GLU A 51 -28.86 9.84 6.90
C GLU A 51 -29.91 9.45 5.82
N GLN A 52 -29.48 8.72 4.79
CA GLN A 52 -30.38 8.23 3.76
C GLN A 52 -31.37 7.18 4.29
N ILE A 53 -30.96 6.33 5.25
CA ILE A 53 -31.83 5.36 5.90
C ILE A 53 -32.97 6.06 6.63
N VAL A 54 -32.68 7.13 7.38
CA VAL A 54 -33.72 7.92 8.08
C VAL A 54 -34.76 8.44 7.10
N LEU A 55 -34.33 8.99 5.97
CA LEU A 55 -35.24 9.49 4.91
C LEU A 55 -36.04 8.35 4.27
N ALA A 56 -35.38 7.21 3.99
CA ALA A 56 -36.01 6.04 3.40
C ALA A 56 -37.07 5.42 4.34
N GLU A 57 -36.82 5.37 5.63
CA GLU A 57 -37.79 4.88 6.64
C GLU A 57 -39.05 5.79 6.71
N ALA A 58 -38.85 7.12 6.66
CA ALA A 58 -39.96 8.06 6.55
C ALA A 58 -40.75 7.85 5.24
N THR A 59 -40.04 7.60 4.13
CA THR A 59 -40.65 7.30 2.83
C THR A 59 -41.49 6.02 2.85
N VAL A 60 -40.94 4.93 3.41
CA VAL A 60 -41.66 3.64 3.59
C VAL A 60 -42.93 3.88 4.42
N THR A 61 -42.84 4.64 5.51
CA THR A 61 -43.97 4.96 6.37
C THR A 61 -45.06 5.72 5.59
N SER A 62 -44.70 6.72 4.79
CA SER A 62 -45.62 7.46 3.95
C SER A 62 -46.26 6.60 2.86
N ARG A 63 -45.48 5.71 2.19
CA ARG A 63 -46.01 4.81 1.15
C ARG A 63 -46.94 3.74 1.74
N ARG A 64 -46.66 3.25 2.95
CA ARG A 64 -47.56 2.32 3.66
C ARG A 64 -48.91 2.94 3.99
N GLU A 65 -48.91 4.19 4.42
CA GLU A 65 -50.14 4.92 4.67
C GLU A 65 -50.90 5.21 3.37
N GLY A 66 -50.18 5.59 2.28
CA GLY A 66 -50.79 5.73 0.96
C GLY A 66 -51.47 4.43 0.47
N LEU A 67 -50.82 3.28 0.64
CA LEU A 67 -51.37 1.97 0.31
C LEU A 67 -52.64 1.65 1.15
N ARG A 68 -52.60 1.99 2.46
CA ARG A 68 -53.75 1.83 3.34
C ARG A 68 -54.96 2.63 2.83
N ILE A 69 -54.74 3.88 2.44
CA ILE A 69 -55.81 4.74 1.89
C ILE A 69 -56.31 4.19 0.56
N ALA A 70 -55.40 3.76 -0.35
CA ALA A 70 -55.76 3.18 -1.63
C ALA A 70 -56.64 1.90 -1.45
N LYS A 71 -56.33 1.09 -0.45
CA LYS A 71 -57.15 -0.08 -0.09
C LYS A 71 -58.55 0.29 0.38
N LEU A 72 -58.69 1.26 1.26
CA LEU A 72 -59.97 1.74 1.74
C LEU A 72 -60.86 2.29 0.57
N ARG A 73 -60.26 3.00 -0.37
CA ARG A 73 -60.91 3.53 -1.55
C ARG A 73 -61.35 2.40 -2.50
N LEU A 74 -60.54 1.35 -2.67
CA LEU A 74 -60.85 0.20 -3.47
C LEU A 74 -62.05 -0.56 -2.84
N ASP A 75 -61.97 -0.80 -1.53
CA ASP A 75 -63.04 -1.49 -0.80
C ASP A 75 -64.39 -0.72 -0.83
N ALA A 76 -64.34 0.60 -0.89
CA ALA A 76 -65.49 1.47 -1.06
C ALA A 76 -65.94 1.61 -2.52
N GLY A 77 -65.27 1.00 -3.50
CA GLY A 77 -65.63 1.06 -4.92
C GLY A 77 -65.33 2.40 -5.62
N VAL A 78 -64.51 3.31 -4.97
CA VAL A 78 -64.24 4.65 -5.50
C VAL A 78 -62.90 4.76 -6.24
N THR A 79 -62.12 3.66 -6.33
CA THR A 79 -60.88 3.59 -7.12
C THR A 79 -60.73 2.25 -7.80
N SER A 80 -59.80 2.17 -8.76
CA SER A 80 -59.55 0.91 -9.50
C SER A 80 -58.59 -0.02 -8.79
N ALA A 81 -58.64 -1.31 -9.09
CA ALA A 81 -57.65 -2.28 -8.66
C ALA A 81 -56.23 -1.93 -9.18
N LEU A 82 -56.14 -1.23 -10.32
CA LEU A 82 -54.90 -0.75 -10.89
C LEU A 82 -54.23 0.26 -9.96
N ASP A 83 -54.93 1.25 -9.45
CA ASP A 83 -54.42 2.28 -8.55
C ASP A 83 -53.89 1.68 -7.23
N TYR A 84 -54.62 0.67 -6.71
CA TYR A 84 -54.18 -0.09 -5.55
C TYR A 84 -52.87 -0.84 -5.84
N ARG A 85 -52.75 -1.56 -6.96
CA ARG A 85 -51.51 -2.26 -7.34
C ARG A 85 -50.34 -1.33 -7.62
N GLN A 86 -50.59 -0.14 -8.17
CA GLN A 86 -49.56 0.88 -8.30
C GLN A 86 -49.04 1.36 -6.94
N SER A 87 -49.92 1.58 -5.97
CA SER A 87 -49.53 1.95 -4.61
C SER A 87 -48.73 0.85 -3.91
N GLU A 88 -49.08 -0.43 -4.14
CA GLU A 88 -48.34 -1.58 -3.65
C GLU A 88 -46.93 -1.64 -4.25
N THR A 89 -46.80 -1.40 -5.55
CA THR A 89 -45.50 -1.32 -6.25
C THR A 89 -44.60 -0.24 -5.66
N LEU A 90 -45.15 0.96 -5.39
CA LEU A 90 -44.45 2.08 -4.81
C LEU A 90 -43.94 1.76 -3.39
N LEU A 91 -44.72 1.05 -2.57
CA LEU A 91 -44.28 0.58 -1.26
C LEU A 91 -43.13 -0.41 -1.38
N THR A 92 -43.29 -1.43 -2.24
CA THR A 92 -42.23 -2.45 -2.45
C THR A 92 -40.92 -1.84 -2.93
N GLN A 93 -40.98 -0.84 -3.83
CA GLN A 93 -39.80 -0.09 -4.27
C GLN A 93 -39.12 0.64 -3.11
N ALA A 94 -39.91 1.32 -2.26
CA ALA A 94 -39.36 2.03 -1.10
C ALA A 94 -38.73 1.07 -0.07
N GLU A 95 -39.34 -0.09 0.18
CA GLU A 95 -38.81 -1.14 1.06
C GLU A 95 -37.52 -1.75 0.51
N THR A 96 -37.45 -1.98 -0.81
CA THR A 96 -36.24 -2.47 -1.49
C THR A 96 -35.10 -1.44 -1.38
N GLN A 97 -35.39 -0.16 -1.58
CA GLN A 97 -34.41 0.91 -1.42
C GLN A 97 -33.88 1.00 0.01
N LEU A 98 -34.76 0.90 1.01
CA LEU A 98 -34.36 0.87 2.42
C LEU A 98 -33.46 -0.33 2.74
N ALA A 99 -33.80 -1.51 2.23
CA ALA A 99 -32.97 -2.71 2.41
C ALA A 99 -31.57 -2.55 1.80
N SER A 100 -31.49 -1.96 0.60
CA SER A 100 -30.21 -1.67 -0.09
C SER A 100 -29.34 -0.68 0.70
N LEU A 101 -29.93 0.37 1.27
CA LEU A 101 -29.22 1.35 2.10
C LEU A 101 -28.71 0.72 3.41
N LYS A 102 -29.51 -0.13 4.05
CA LYS A 102 -29.09 -0.89 5.25
C LYS A 102 -27.93 -1.82 4.95
N LEU A 103 -27.95 -2.47 3.79
CA LEU A 103 -26.83 -3.29 3.33
C LEU A 103 -25.56 -2.44 3.10
N ALA A 104 -25.70 -1.32 2.38
CA ALA A 104 -24.59 -0.43 2.11
C ALA A 104 -23.93 0.09 3.41
N LYS A 105 -24.76 0.50 4.40
CA LYS A 105 -24.27 0.91 5.72
C LYS A 105 -23.51 -0.22 6.41
N ALA A 106 -24.09 -1.42 6.47
CA ALA A 106 -23.46 -2.57 7.12
C ALA A 106 -22.12 -2.94 6.46
N GLN A 107 -22.05 -2.86 5.13
CA GLN A 107 -20.79 -3.10 4.40
C GLN A 107 -19.73 -2.03 4.72
N ALA A 108 -20.12 -0.75 4.77
CA ALA A 108 -19.21 0.33 5.14
C ALA A 108 -18.71 0.19 6.59
N ASP A 109 -19.59 -0.14 7.53
CA ASP A 109 -19.23 -0.35 8.94
C ASP A 109 -18.27 -1.54 9.11
N ASN A 110 -18.52 -2.65 8.43
CA ASN A 110 -17.63 -3.81 8.43
C ASN A 110 -16.27 -3.48 7.81
N PHE A 111 -16.26 -2.75 6.70
CA PHE A 111 -15.02 -2.35 6.06
C PHE A 111 -14.22 -1.37 6.92
N LEU A 112 -14.89 -0.46 7.62
CA LEU A 112 -14.26 0.44 8.59
C LEU A 112 -13.59 -0.36 9.73
N ALA A 113 -14.26 -1.40 10.25
CA ALA A 113 -13.68 -2.28 11.26
C ALA A 113 -12.43 -3.00 10.76
N VAL A 114 -12.39 -3.42 9.48
CA VAL A 114 -11.20 -4.01 8.85
C VAL A 114 -10.07 -2.99 8.75
N LEU A 115 -10.36 -1.77 8.30
CA LEU A 115 -9.34 -0.71 8.16
C LEU A 115 -8.72 -0.30 9.50
N VAL A 116 -9.52 -0.30 10.56
CA VAL A 116 -9.08 0.04 11.93
C VAL A 116 -8.39 -1.14 12.63
N GLY A 117 -8.58 -2.36 12.10
CA GLY A 117 -8.00 -3.59 12.67
C GLY A 117 -8.81 -4.21 13.80
N GLY A 118 -10.08 -3.81 13.97
CA GLY A 118 -10.96 -4.33 15.00
C GLY A 118 -12.29 -3.58 15.08
N PRO A 119 -13.15 -3.92 16.04
CA PRO A 119 -14.41 -3.21 16.22
C PRO A 119 -14.16 -1.72 16.52
N VAL A 120 -14.96 -0.86 15.91
CA VAL A 120 -14.90 0.59 16.18
C VAL A 120 -15.24 0.82 17.66
N PRO A 121 -14.40 1.58 18.41
CA PRO A 121 -14.64 1.83 19.83
C PRO A 121 -16.01 2.48 20.08
N ALA A 122 -16.73 2.01 21.09
CA ALA A 122 -18.07 2.51 21.42
C ALA A 122 -18.04 3.85 22.17
N ASP A 123 -16.89 4.27 22.68
CA ASP A 123 -16.65 5.48 23.45
C ASP A 123 -16.31 6.71 22.58
N LEU A 124 -16.43 6.57 21.27
CA LEU A 124 -16.25 7.70 20.35
C LEU A 124 -17.34 8.76 20.59
N PRO A 125 -17.01 10.06 20.41
CA PRO A 125 -18.00 11.13 20.46
C PRO A 125 -19.15 10.86 19.48
N ALA A 126 -20.37 11.31 19.87
CA ALA A 126 -21.51 11.22 18.97
C ALA A 126 -21.19 11.88 17.60
N PRO A 127 -21.47 11.20 16.50
CA PRO A 127 -21.13 11.73 15.19
C PRO A 127 -21.97 12.98 14.87
N LEU A 128 -21.32 13.99 14.34
CA LEU A 128 -21.99 15.19 13.84
C LEU A 128 -22.77 14.87 12.54
N PRO A 129 -23.87 15.59 12.25
CA PRO A 129 -24.50 15.59 10.93
C PRO A 129 -23.48 15.92 9.84
N LEU A 130 -23.62 15.33 8.63
CA LEU A 130 -22.68 15.57 7.54
C LEU A 130 -22.56 17.06 7.16
N VAL A 131 -23.66 17.81 7.30
CA VAL A 131 -23.70 19.25 6.99
C VAL A 131 -22.86 20.10 7.94
N ASP A 132 -22.69 19.62 9.17
CA ASP A 132 -21.95 20.31 10.24
C ASP A 132 -20.49 19.86 10.35
N GLN A 133 -20.08 18.87 9.55
CA GLN A 133 -18.71 18.40 9.56
C GLN A 133 -17.77 19.42 8.94
N SER A 134 -16.58 19.55 9.52
CA SER A 134 -15.59 20.54 9.11
C SER A 134 -15.32 20.46 7.60
N ARG A 135 -15.51 21.56 6.91
CA ARG A 135 -15.06 21.69 5.52
C ARG A 135 -13.55 21.88 5.54
N PRO A 136 -12.80 21.18 4.70
CA PRO A 136 -11.38 21.46 4.57
C PRO A 136 -11.20 22.94 4.19
N PRO A 137 -10.16 23.62 4.71
CA PRO A 137 -9.87 24.99 4.32
C PRO A 137 -9.73 25.05 2.79
N ALA A 138 -10.22 26.14 2.21
CA ALA A 138 -10.11 26.35 0.76
C ALA A 138 -8.63 26.31 0.38
N LEU A 139 -8.28 25.37 -0.50
CA LEU A 139 -6.94 25.33 -1.05
C LEU A 139 -6.73 26.55 -1.93
N THR A 140 -5.75 27.39 -1.59
CA THR A 140 -5.37 28.53 -2.43
C THR A 140 -4.77 28.04 -3.73
N ALA A 141 -5.18 28.64 -4.85
CA ALA A 141 -4.54 28.41 -6.13
C ALA A 141 -3.06 28.82 -6.05
N GLY A 142 -2.16 28.01 -6.65
CA GLY A 142 -0.71 28.28 -6.61
C GLY A 142 0.00 27.60 -5.42
N LEU A 143 -0.43 26.41 -4.99
CA LEU A 143 0.31 25.60 -4.06
C LEU A 143 1.75 25.44 -4.55
N PRO A 144 2.77 25.68 -3.68
CA PRO A 144 4.18 25.55 -4.06
C PRO A 144 4.48 24.16 -4.62
N SER A 145 5.32 24.09 -5.66
CA SER A 145 5.84 22.82 -6.20
C SER A 145 6.56 21.97 -5.13
N GLU A 146 7.00 22.59 -4.03
CA GLU A 146 7.55 21.92 -2.87
C GLU A 146 6.63 20.84 -2.26
N LEU A 147 5.31 21.01 -2.35
CA LEU A 147 4.36 20.00 -1.91
C LEU A 147 4.38 18.74 -2.79
N LEU A 148 4.68 18.87 -4.08
CA LEU A 148 4.87 17.72 -4.97
C LEU A 148 6.14 16.95 -4.59
N VAL A 149 7.23 17.67 -4.32
CA VAL A 149 8.51 17.07 -3.94
C VAL A 149 8.43 16.40 -2.55
N ALA A 150 7.54 16.87 -1.67
CA ALA A 150 7.35 16.30 -0.34
C ALA A 150 6.43 15.04 -0.33
N ARG A 151 5.83 14.67 -1.46
CA ARG A 151 4.96 13.48 -1.54
C ARG A 151 5.76 12.20 -1.36
N PRO A 152 5.35 11.31 -0.43
CA PRO A 152 6.12 10.09 -0.15
C PRO A 152 6.20 9.12 -1.33
N ASP A 153 5.19 9.07 -2.22
CA ASP A 153 5.20 8.24 -3.42
C ASP A 153 6.25 8.73 -4.43
N ILE A 154 6.38 10.05 -4.62
CA ILE A 154 7.40 10.65 -5.49
C ILE A 154 8.80 10.44 -4.90
N VAL A 155 9.00 10.76 -3.62
CA VAL A 155 10.30 10.54 -2.96
C VAL A 155 10.69 9.06 -2.98
N GLY A 156 9.72 8.16 -2.83
CA GLY A 156 9.93 6.72 -2.95
C GLY A 156 10.41 6.30 -4.35
N ALA A 157 9.81 6.85 -5.42
CA ALA A 157 10.22 6.60 -6.80
C ALA A 157 11.63 7.16 -7.08
N GLU A 158 11.96 8.34 -6.57
CA GLU A 158 13.32 8.90 -6.68
C GLU A 158 14.38 8.02 -6.01
N GLU A 159 14.09 7.46 -4.83
CA GLU A 159 14.99 6.54 -4.15
C GLU A 159 15.12 5.21 -4.92
N GLN A 160 14.05 4.71 -5.56
CA GLN A 160 14.12 3.54 -6.44
C GLN A 160 14.99 3.82 -7.68
N LEU A 161 14.86 4.99 -8.29
CA LEU A 161 15.73 5.41 -9.40
C LEU A 161 17.19 5.52 -8.95
N ARG A 162 17.46 6.08 -7.77
CA ARG A 162 18.82 6.15 -7.21
C ARG A 162 19.40 4.75 -6.98
N ALA A 163 18.60 3.81 -6.49
CA ALA A 163 19.01 2.41 -6.32
C ALA A 163 19.32 1.75 -7.68
N ALA A 164 18.50 1.99 -8.71
CA ALA A 164 18.71 1.46 -10.06
C ALA A 164 20.02 2.01 -10.67
N ARG A 165 20.30 3.31 -10.53
CA ARG A 165 21.55 3.93 -10.98
C ARG A 165 22.78 3.36 -10.28
N ALA A 166 22.70 3.14 -8.97
CA ALA A 166 23.78 2.51 -8.23
C ALA A 166 24.01 1.06 -8.71
N ASN A 167 22.97 0.30 -9.04
CA ASN A 167 23.09 -1.03 -9.62
C ASN A 167 23.77 -1.02 -11.00
N VAL A 168 23.50 0.00 -11.84
CA VAL A 168 24.25 0.19 -13.10
C VAL A 168 25.73 0.43 -12.82
N GLY A 169 26.06 1.25 -11.79
CA GLY A 169 27.45 1.45 -11.36
C GLY A 169 28.12 0.14 -10.91
N ALA A 170 27.42 -0.69 -10.15
CA ALA A 170 27.91 -2.01 -9.73
C ALA A 170 28.10 -2.96 -10.92
N ALA A 171 27.20 -2.96 -11.90
CA ALA A 171 27.32 -3.77 -13.11
C ALA A 171 28.52 -3.35 -13.99
N ARG A 172 28.79 -2.05 -14.07
CA ARG A 172 30.00 -1.52 -14.76
C ARG A 172 31.27 -1.92 -14.02
N ALA A 173 31.28 -1.91 -12.71
CA ALA A 173 32.43 -2.33 -11.92
C ALA A 173 32.79 -3.82 -12.11
N ALA A 174 31.83 -4.68 -12.52
CA ALA A 174 32.07 -6.10 -12.79
C ALA A 174 32.96 -6.39 -14.01
N PHE A 175 33.25 -5.39 -14.85
CA PHE A 175 34.21 -5.53 -15.95
C PHE A 175 35.67 -5.41 -15.48
N PHE A 176 35.90 -4.93 -14.29
CA PHE A 176 37.23 -4.71 -13.71
C PHE A 176 37.66 -5.88 -12.81
N PRO A 177 38.98 -6.02 -12.53
CA PRO A 177 39.46 -7.07 -11.64
C PRO A 177 38.85 -6.96 -10.26
N SER A 178 38.35 -8.07 -9.70
CA SER A 178 38.01 -8.16 -8.28
C SER A 178 39.22 -8.60 -7.47
N ILE A 179 39.49 -7.90 -6.37
CA ILE A 179 40.59 -8.22 -5.44
C ILE A 179 39.99 -8.62 -4.11
N SER A 180 40.18 -9.85 -3.72
CA SER A 180 39.69 -10.34 -2.44
C SER A 180 40.85 -10.78 -1.54
N LEU A 181 40.63 -10.59 -0.26
CA LEU A 181 41.54 -10.95 0.82
C LEU A 181 40.84 -11.97 1.69
N THR A 182 41.39 -13.18 1.79
CA THR A 182 40.82 -14.23 2.60
C THR A 182 41.79 -14.59 3.71
N GLY A 183 41.31 -14.62 4.96
CA GLY A 183 42.04 -15.10 6.12
C GLY A 183 41.24 -16.22 6.79
N ASN A 184 41.92 -17.28 7.13
CA ASN A 184 41.37 -18.37 7.92
C ASN A 184 42.26 -18.59 9.15
N ILE A 185 41.63 -18.82 10.29
CA ILE A 185 42.29 -19.24 11.52
C ILE A 185 41.46 -20.39 12.11
N GLY A 186 42.13 -21.43 12.56
CA GLY A 186 41.44 -22.60 13.10
C GLY A 186 42.42 -23.57 13.72
N PHE A 187 41.93 -24.73 14.15
CA PHE A 187 42.72 -25.81 14.66
C PHE A 187 42.62 -26.98 13.69
N ALA A 188 43.77 -27.60 13.38
CA ALA A 188 43.89 -28.82 12.59
C ALA A 188 44.91 -29.74 13.19
N SER A 189 44.57 -31.02 13.31
CA SER A 189 45.49 -32.07 13.84
C SER A 189 45.14 -33.39 13.16
N SER A 190 46.16 -34.26 13.03
CA SER A 190 45.97 -35.63 12.55
C SER A 190 45.39 -36.57 13.63
N SER A 191 45.37 -36.13 14.89
CA SER A 191 44.79 -36.86 16.01
C SER A 191 43.92 -35.96 16.89
N LEU A 192 42.90 -36.53 17.54
CA LEU A 192 41.91 -35.76 18.31
C LEU A 192 42.52 -35.13 19.59
N ASP A 193 43.48 -35.80 20.20
CA ASP A 193 44.18 -35.33 21.40
C ASP A 193 45.10 -34.13 21.14
N GLY A 194 45.64 -34.02 19.91
CA GLY A 194 46.48 -32.90 19.50
C GLY A 194 45.69 -31.67 18.97
N LEU A 195 44.37 -31.74 18.81
CA LEU A 195 43.59 -30.71 18.12
C LEU A 195 43.63 -29.34 18.81
N PHE A 196 43.56 -29.32 20.13
CA PHE A 196 43.61 -28.09 20.94
C PHE A 196 44.98 -27.91 21.66
N GLY A 197 45.99 -28.66 21.25
CA GLY A 197 47.36 -28.51 21.72
C GLY A 197 48.12 -27.35 21.06
N ASN A 198 49.30 -27.04 21.57
CA ASN A 198 50.12 -25.92 21.07
C ASN A 198 50.48 -25.99 19.58
N ASN A 199 50.40 -27.16 18.94
CA ASN A 199 50.72 -27.36 17.53
C ASN A 199 49.46 -27.51 16.63
N GLY A 200 48.25 -27.39 17.18
CA GLY A 200 47.01 -27.54 16.44
C GLY A 200 46.54 -26.24 15.73
N LEU A 201 47.03 -25.07 16.14
CA LEU A 201 46.64 -23.79 15.56
C LEU A 201 47.19 -23.63 14.14
N THR A 202 46.31 -23.42 13.22
CA THR A 202 46.63 -23.11 11.81
C THR A 202 46.05 -21.80 11.41
N TRP A 203 46.76 -21.06 10.60
CA TRP A 203 46.25 -19.85 9.98
C TRP A 203 46.71 -19.78 8.53
N SER A 204 45.89 -19.15 7.69
CA SER A 204 46.22 -18.86 6.32
C SER A 204 45.71 -17.43 5.94
N PHE A 205 46.49 -16.76 5.12
CA PHE A 205 46.19 -15.46 4.60
C PHE A 205 46.54 -15.43 3.11
N GLY A 206 45.60 -15.08 2.26
CA GLY A 206 45.79 -15.08 0.82
C GLY A 206 45.04 -13.97 0.11
N PRO A 207 45.74 -13.05 -0.56
CA PRO A 207 45.12 -12.19 -1.55
C PRO A 207 44.81 -12.98 -2.83
N SER A 208 43.69 -12.71 -3.49
CA SER A 208 43.38 -13.25 -4.81
C SER A 208 42.86 -12.14 -5.72
N ILE A 209 43.27 -12.18 -6.99
CA ILE A 209 42.84 -11.27 -8.04
C ILE A 209 42.15 -12.08 -9.12
N SER A 210 40.93 -11.71 -9.48
CA SER A 210 40.17 -12.35 -10.54
C SER A 210 39.72 -11.33 -11.57
N LEU A 211 40.08 -11.53 -12.84
CA LEU A 211 39.67 -10.72 -13.96
C LEU A 211 38.96 -11.60 -15.01
N PRO A 212 37.68 -11.35 -15.32
CA PRO A 212 36.99 -12.06 -16.38
C PRO A 212 37.46 -11.53 -17.76
N ILE A 213 38.29 -12.32 -18.48
CA ILE A 213 38.77 -11.95 -19.82
C ILE A 213 37.74 -12.39 -20.88
N PHE A 214 37.16 -13.58 -20.71
CA PHE A 214 36.11 -14.12 -21.58
C PHE A 214 34.95 -14.63 -20.72
N ASP A 215 33.79 -14.01 -20.89
CA ASP A 215 32.57 -14.33 -20.11
C ASP A 215 31.36 -14.59 -21.00
N PHE A 216 31.58 -14.74 -22.32
CA PHE A 216 30.55 -14.96 -23.35
C PHE A 216 29.45 -13.89 -23.33
N GLY A 217 29.80 -12.65 -22.94
CA GLY A 217 28.87 -11.51 -22.94
C GLY A 217 28.01 -11.41 -21.68
N ARG A 218 28.27 -12.22 -20.63
CA ARG A 218 27.49 -12.19 -19.37
C ARG A 218 27.51 -10.82 -18.71
N ASN A 219 28.67 -10.19 -18.56
CA ASN A 219 28.77 -8.86 -17.93
C ASN A 219 28.08 -7.79 -18.77
N LYS A 220 28.20 -7.87 -20.11
CA LYS A 220 27.46 -6.97 -21.03
C LYS A 220 25.95 -7.16 -20.88
N GLY A 221 25.47 -8.40 -20.84
CA GLY A 221 24.05 -8.71 -20.62
C GLY A 221 23.54 -8.18 -19.26
N ASN A 222 24.32 -8.38 -18.19
CA ASN A 222 23.99 -7.86 -16.87
C ASN A 222 23.91 -6.32 -16.85
N LEU A 223 24.85 -5.63 -17.53
CA LEU A 223 24.82 -4.19 -17.67
C LEU A 223 23.56 -3.73 -18.42
N THR A 224 23.25 -4.35 -19.57
CA THR A 224 22.04 -4.04 -20.34
C THR A 224 20.76 -4.22 -19.50
N VAL A 225 20.68 -5.27 -18.68
CA VAL A 225 19.55 -5.48 -17.75
C VAL A 225 19.49 -4.38 -16.69
N ALA A 226 20.63 -3.96 -16.14
CA ALA A 226 20.67 -2.90 -15.14
C ALA A 226 20.24 -1.55 -15.75
N GLU A 227 20.70 -1.21 -16.95
CA GLU A 227 20.31 0.00 -17.69
C GLU A 227 18.82 -0.02 -18.07
N ALA A 228 18.28 -1.18 -18.49
CA ALA A 228 16.85 -1.33 -18.74
C ALA A 228 16.01 -1.09 -17.49
N ARG A 229 16.46 -1.57 -16.31
CA ARG A 229 15.80 -1.32 -15.03
C ARG A 229 15.87 0.14 -14.60
N GLU A 230 16.97 0.84 -14.89
CA GLU A 230 17.06 2.29 -14.68
C GLU A 230 16.03 3.02 -15.53
N ASN A 231 15.91 2.68 -16.83
CA ASN A 231 14.93 3.28 -17.72
C ASN A 231 13.49 3.04 -17.27
N ILE A 232 13.17 1.85 -16.73
CA ILE A 232 11.86 1.55 -16.13
C ILE A 232 11.62 2.44 -14.89
N ALA A 233 12.64 2.70 -14.09
CA ALA A 233 12.50 3.55 -12.91
C ALA A 233 12.40 5.06 -13.24
N VAL A 234 12.76 5.48 -14.44
CA VAL A 234 12.59 6.87 -14.94
C VAL A 234 11.19 7.10 -15.48
N ALA A 235 10.52 6.06 -16.03
CA ALA A 235 9.18 6.13 -16.63
C ALA A 235 8.08 6.19 -15.57
#